data_bd17e56cf184f004418d557ca34a2bed
#
_entry.id   bd17e56cf184f004418d557ca34a2bed
#
_cell.length_a   1.000
_cell.length_b   1.000
_cell.length_c   1.000
_cell.angle_alpha   90.00
_cell.angle_beta   90.00
_cell.angle_gamma   90.00
#
_symmetry.space_group_name_H-M   'P 1'
#
loop_
_entity.id
_entity.type
_entity.pdbx_description
1 polymer ?
#
loop_
_entity_poly.entity_id
_entity_poly.type
_entity_poly.pdbx_seq_one_letter_code
_entity_poly.pdbx_strand_id
1 'polypeptide(L)'
;MKNILLLLLATFIISCNNTDSNFKIEKGVVGRINIETKIEQLDSIFSNDSIVKRIGEGDYVFSSSDKYLIFDKKKNHLLTIMPKQQHDPDETIETVQIFSKNFKTAKGVNIESSFIDISKNHKISNIQNTINNVIVFVDEIDAYFIIDKKNMDFKFQNETDRKIEIKDIPPKSKVKRFMIGWN
;
A
#
# COMPACT_ATOMS: atom_id res chain seq x y z
N MET A 1 -31.73 52.03 -24.81
CA MET A 1 -30.38 51.47 -24.73
C MET A 1 -30.42 50.38 -23.68
N LYS A 2 -30.45 49.12 -24.13
CA LYS A 2 -30.63 47.95 -23.27
C LYS A 2 -29.24 47.43 -22.81
N ASN A 3 -28.99 47.50 -21.52
CA ASN A 3 -27.80 46.92 -20.93
C ASN A 3 -28.04 45.40 -20.76
N ILE A 4 -27.37 44.58 -21.56
CA ILE A 4 -27.32 43.13 -21.41
C ILE A 4 -26.18 42.81 -20.43
N LEU A 5 -26.57 42.48 -19.20
CA LEU A 5 -25.64 41.99 -18.16
C LEU A 5 -25.36 40.51 -18.47
N LEU A 6 -24.19 40.27 -19.03
CA LEU A 6 -23.72 38.89 -19.33
C LEU A 6 -23.24 38.28 -18.03
N LEU A 7 -24.07 37.44 -17.41
CA LEU A 7 -23.71 36.67 -16.23
C LEU A 7 -22.85 35.46 -16.66
N LEU A 8 -21.53 35.63 -16.51
CA LEU A 8 -20.56 34.55 -16.79
C LEU A 8 -20.64 33.51 -15.65
N LEU A 9 -21.41 32.44 -15.86
CA LEU A 9 -21.52 31.32 -14.94
C LEU A 9 -20.26 30.48 -15.07
N ALA A 10 -19.26 30.73 -14.22
CA ALA A 10 -18.07 29.90 -14.11
C ALA A 10 -18.46 28.58 -13.47
N THR A 11 -18.71 27.57 -14.29
CA THR A 11 -18.86 26.18 -13.83
C THR A 11 -17.49 25.66 -13.37
N PHE A 12 -17.24 25.67 -12.07
CA PHE A 12 -16.17 24.89 -11.46
C PHE A 12 -16.44 23.40 -11.69
N ILE A 13 -15.80 22.81 -12.69
CA ILE A 13 -15.76 21.37 -12.86
C ILE A 13 -14.86 20.84 -11.74
N ILE A 14 -15.44 20.50 -10.59
CA ILE A 14 -14.77 19.68 -9.58
C ILE A 14 -14.56 18.33 -10.21
N SER A 15 -13.37 18.11 -10.76
CA SER A 15 -12.93 16.76 -11.19
C SER A 15 -12.79 15.91 -9.94
N CYS A 16 -13.88 15.31 -9.48
CA CYS A 16 -13.84 14.21 -8.55
C CYS A 16 -13.09 13.07 -9.25
N ASN A 17 -11.84 12.84 -8.89
CA ASN A 17 -11.17 11.58 -9.15
C ASN A 17 -11.92 10.50 -8.35
N ASN A 18 -13.00 9.97 -8.91
CA ASN A 18 -13.73 8.82 -8.38
C ASN A 18 -12.80 7.60 -8.46
N THR A 19 -11.95 7.45 -7.43
CA THR A 19 -11.30 6.17 -7.19
C THR A 19 -12.43 5.22 -6.81
N ASP A 20 -12.60 4.13 -7.58
CA ASP A 20 -13.53 3.06 -7.22
C ASP A 20 -13.21 2.68 -5.75
N SER A 21 -14.22 2.71 -4.90
CA SER A 21 -14.09 2.41 -3.47
C SER A 21 -13.45 1.04 -3.23
N ASN A 22 -13.60 0.09 -4.16
CA ASN A 22 -13.00 -1.23 -4.11
C ASN A 22 -11.47 -1.22 -4.20
N PHE A 23 -10.85 -0.11 -4.59
CA PHE A 23 -9.39 0.03 -4.76
C PHE A 23 -8.79 1.20 -3.99
N LYS A 24 -9.56 1.82 -3.10
CA LYS A 24 -9.11 2.96 -2.29
C LYS A 24 -8.22 2.49 -1.14
N ILE A 25 -7.13 3.22 -0.88
CA ILE A 25 -6.29 3.04 0.29
C ILE A 25 -6.42 4.28 1.18
N GLU A 26 -6.85 4.06 2.41
CA GLU A 26 -6.95 5.05 3.49
C GLU A 26 -6.45 4.44 4.79
N LYS A 27 -6.37 5.25 5.84
CA LYS A 27 -6.03 4.77 7.18
C LYS A 27 -7.05 3.72 7.62
N GLY A 28 -6.55 2.53 7.98
CA GLY A 28 -7.38 1.40 8.40
C GLY A 28 -8.20 0.73 7.30
N VAL A 29 -8.03 1.11 6.01
CA VAL A 29 -8.85 0.57 4.90
C VAL A 29 -8.01 0.29 3.65
N VAL A 30 -8.20 -0.89 3.06
CA VAL A 30 -7.66 -1.27 1.75
C VAL A 30 -8.77 -1.88 0.90
N GLY A 31 -9.33 -1.08 0.00
CA GLY A 31 -10.45 -1.50 -0.84
C GLY A 31 -11.64 -2.02 -0.02
N ARG A 32 -11.90 -3.31 -0.11
CA ARG A 32 -13.04 -3.98 0.55
C ARG A 32 -12.74 -4.50 1.97
N ILE A 33 -11.50 -4.40 2.43
CA ILE A 33 -11.08 -4.86 3.77
C ILE A 33 -10.65 -3.69 4.64
N ASN A 34 -10.75 -3.86 5.94
CA ASN A 34 -10.34 -2.88 6.95
C ASN A 34 -9.64 -3.58 8.12
N ILE A 35 -9.16 -2.78 9.07
CA ILE A 35 -8.41 -3.24 10.26
C ILE A 35 -9.19 -4.24 11.13
N GLU A 36 -10.55 -4.24 11.10
CA GLU A 36 -11.40 -5.14 11.87
C GLU A 36 -11.80 -6.39 11.06
N THR A 37 -11.40 -6.48 9.80
CA THR A 37 -11.75 -7.62 8.94
C THR A 37 -11.07 -8.89 9.44
N LYS A 38 -11.89 -9.92 9.75
CA LYS A 38 -11.41 -11.24 10.15
C LYS A 38 -11.06 -12.11 8.94
N ILE A 39 -10.16 -13.06 9.13
CA ILE A 39 -9.71 -13.98 8.09
C ILE A 39 -10.86 -14.85 7.53
N GLU A 40 -11.78 -15.31 8.38
CA GLU A 40 -12.96 -16.08 7.96
C GLU A 40 -13.87 -15.32 6.98
N GLN A 41 -13.86 -13.98 7.00
CA GLN A 41 -14.69 -13.15 6.14
C GLN A 41 -14.16 -13.00 4.71
N LEU A 42 -12.88 -13.35 4.48
CA LEU A 42 -12.23 -13.13 3.20
C LEU A 42 -12.94 -13.84 2.03
N ASP A 43 -13.39 -15.09 2.22
CA ASP A 43 -14.10 -15.84 1.18
C ASP A 43 -15.40 -15.14 0.75
N SER A 44 -16.12 -14.49 1.68
CA SER A 44 -17.32 -13.71 1.40
C SER A 44 -17.00 -12.38 0.72
N ILE A 45 -16.02 -11.62 1.26
CA ILE A 45 -15.61 -10.31 0.74
C ILE A 45 -15.08 -10.42 -0.69
N PHE A 46 -14.31 -11.46 -0.98
CA PHE A 46 -13.69 -11.72 -2.28
C PHE A 46 -14.42 -12.80 -3.09
N SER A 47 -15.75 -12.97 -2.90
CA SER A 47 -16.55 -14.00 -3.56
C SER A 47 -16.52 -13.97 -5.11
N ASN A 48 -16.15 -12.84 -5.69
CA ASN A 48 -15.97 -12.67 -7.15
C ASN A 48 -14.52 -12.82 -7.62
N ASP A 49 -13.59 -13.08 -6.71
CA ASP A 49 -12.15 -13.21 -6.94
C ASP A 49 -11.70 -14.63 -6.58
N SER A 50 -10.45 -14.97 -6.84
CA SER A 50 -9.87 -16.24 -6.42
C SER A 50 -8.95 -16.03 -5.23
N ILE A 51 -9.09 -16.86 -4.20
CA ILE A 51 -8.21 -16.88 -3.03
C ILE A 51 -7.34 -18.12 -3.05
N VAL A 52 -6.03 -17.96 -3.05
CA VAL A 52 -5.07 -19.05 -2.85
C VAL A 52 -4.55 -18.98 -1.42
N LYS A 53 -4.92 -19.95 -0.61
CA LYS A 53 -4.48 -20.04 0.79
C LYS A 53 -3.14 -20.78 0.85
N ARG A 54 -2.12 -20.13 1.38
CA ARG A 54 -0.82 -20.71 1.71
C ARG A 54 -0.72 -20.73 3.23
N ILE A 55 -1.02 -21.88 3.81
CA ILE A 55 -0.98 -22.09 5.24
C ILE A 55 0.44 -22.54 5.59
N GLY A 56 1.03 -21.90 6.61
CA GLY A 56 2.37 -22.24 7.08
C GLY A 56 2.39 -23.67 7.61
N GLU A 57 3.37 -24.46 7.19
CA GLU A 57 3.54 -25.82 7.70
C GLU A 57 4.42 -25.81 8.96
N GLY A 58 3.91 -26.42 10.03
CA GLY A 58 4.64 -26.77 11.25
C GLY A 58 4.78 -25.68 12.30
N ASP A 59 5.12 -26.10 13.52
CA ASP A 59 5.33 -25.29 14.73
C ASP A 59 6.63 -24.44 14.70
N TYR A 60 7.22 -24.24 13.54
CA TYR A 60 8.46 -23.47 13.45
C TYR A 60 8.16 -21.98 13.54
N VAL A 61 8.60 -21.36 14.63
CA VAL A 61 8.53 -19.91 14.93
C VAL A 61 9.10 -19.03 13.79
N PHE A 62 9.82 -19.62 12.84
CA PHE A 62 10.42 -18.95 11.68
C PHE A 62 9.82 -19.38 10.33
N SER A 63 8.81 -20.26 10.32
CA SER A 63 8.13 -20.62 9.08
C SER A 63 7.17 -19.52 8.65
N SER A 64 7.01 -19.40 7.33
CA SER A 64 6.18 -18.37 6.70
C SER A 64 4.78 -18.31 7.31
N SER A 65 4.40 -17.14 7.83
CA SER A 65 3.04 -16.82 8.26
C SER A 65 2.02 -17.20 7.19
N ASP A 66 0.82 -17.56 7.60
CA ASP A 66 -0.32 -17.81 6.71
C ASP A 66 -0.48 -16.65 5.72
N LYS A 67 -0.75 -16.99 4.46
CA LYS A 67 -0.93 -16.00 3.40
C LYS A 67 -2.16 -16.31 2.57
N TYR A 68 -2.95 -15.29 2.36
CA TYR A 68 -4.14 -15.34 1.52
C TYR A 68 -3.88 -14.46 0.29
N LEU A 69 -3.63 -15.11 -0.87
CA LEU A 69 -3.32 -14.42 -2.12
C LEU A 69 -4.62 -14.20 -2.89
N ILE A 70 -4.96 -12.96 -3.16
CA ILE A 70 -6.18 -12.55 -3.85
C ILE A 70 -5.87 -12.28 -5.32
N PHE A 71 -6.62 -12.92 -6.22
CA PHE A 71 -6.49 -12.74 -7.66
C PHE A 71 -7.84 -12.36 -8.27
N ASP A 72 -7.83 -11.44 -9.23
CA ASP A 72 -9.03 -11.12 -9.99
C ASP A 72 -9.44 -12.25 -10.97
N LYS A 73 -10.58 -12.07 -11.66
CA LYS A 73 -11.09 -13.01 -12.67
C LYS A 73 -10.12 -13.25 -13.83
N LYS A 74 -9.19 -12.31 -14.07
CA LYS A 74 -8.14 -12.41 -15.11
C LYS A 74 -6.84 -13.00 -14.58
N LYS A 75 -6.84 -13.50 -13.32
CA LYS A 75 -5.68 -14.05 -12.60
C LYS A 75 -4.57 -13.02 -12.32
N ASN A 76 -4.88 -11.72 -12.33
CA ASN A 76 -3.92 -10.72 -11.85
C ASN A 76 -3.87 -10.77 -10.33
N HIS A 77 -2.67 -10.79 -9.75
CA HIS A 77 -2.48 -10.73 -8.32
C HIS A 77 -2.85 -9.34 -7.81
N LEU A 78 -3.82 -9.27 -6.91
CA LEU A 78 -4.32 -8.02 -6.34
C LEU A 78 -3.63 -7.71 -5.02
N LEU A 79 -3.76 -8.62 -4.04
CA LEU A 79 -3.30 -8.47 -2.67
C LEU A 79 -2.71 -9.78 -2.15
N THR A 80 -1.78 -9.68 -1.21
CA THR A 80 -1.49 -10.77 -0.26
C THR A 80 -1.81 -10.28 1.14
N ILE A 81 -2.64 -11.01 1.86
CA ILE A 81 -3.14 -10.71 3.20
C ILE A 81 -2.48 -11.68 4.18
N MET A 82 -2.01 -11.17 5.31
CA MET A 82 -1.40 -11.95 6.39
C MET A 82 -2.12 -11.64 7.70
N PRO A 83 -2.54 -12.67 8.47
CA PRO A 83 -3.20 -12.49 9.77
C PRO A 83 -2.20 -12.11 10.86
N LYS A 84 -2.71 -11.57 11.97
CA LYS A 84 -1.93 -11.33 13.20
C LYS A 84 -1.45 -12.63 13.82
N GLN A 85 -2.31 -13.63 13.85
CA GLN A 85 -1.99 -14.97 14.35
C GLN A 85 -2.24 -16.01 13.28
N GLN A 86 -1.31 -16.95 13.14
CA GLN A 86 -1.42 -18.07 12.20
C GLN A 86 -2.47 -19.07 12.67
N HIS A 87 -3.10 -19.75 11.71
CA HIS A 87 -4.08 -20.82 11.94
C HIS A 87 -5.32 -20.41 12.74
N ASP A 88 -5.57 -19.11 12.89
CA ASP A 88 -6.76 -18.60 13.57
C ASP A 88 -7.67 -17.86 12.56
N PRO A 89 -8.83 -18.45 12.19
CA PRO A 89 -9.77 -17.82 11.27
C PRO A 89 -10.49 -16.61 11.87
N ASP A 90 -10.59 -16.53 13.22
CA ASP A 90 -11.21 -15.43 13.93
C ASP A 90 -10.30 -14.21 14.07
N GLU A 91 -9.01 -14.38 13.76
CA GLU A 91 -8.03 -13.31 13.88
C GLU A 91 -8.20 -12.25 12.79
N THR A 92 -7.77 -11.04 13.11
CA THR A 92 -7.77 -9.91 12.18
C THR A 92 -6.52 -9.88 11.30
N ILE A 93 -6.54 -9.02 10.29
CA ILE A 93 -5.43 -8.82 9.37
C ILE A 93 -4.34 -7.99 10.05
N GLU A 94 -3.08 -8.43 9.97
CA GLU A 94 -1.91 -7.67 10.39
C GLU A 94 -1.30 -6.87 9.22
N THR A 95 -1.11 -7.54 8.08
CA THR A 95 -0.39 -6.92 6.96
C THR A 95 -1.08 -7.21 5.63
N VAL A 96 -1.09 -6.19 4.77
CA VAL A 96 -1.56 -6.32 3.38
C VAL A 96 -0.45 -5.87 2.45
N GLN A 97 0.00 -6.74 1.56
CA GLN A 97 0.88 -6.38 0.45
C GLN A 97 0.07 -6.08 -0.80
N ILE A 98 0.31 -4.91 -1.40
CA ILE A 98 -0.36 -4.43 -2.61
C ILE A 98 0.43 -4.85 -3.85
N PHE A 99 -0.25 -5.47 -4.84
CA PHE A 99 0.36 -5.85 -6.12
C PHE A 99 -0.26 -5.11 -7.31
N SER A 100 -1.54 -4.79 -7.24
CA SER A 100 -2.23 -4.10 -8.35
C SER A 100 -2.12 -2.58 -8.21
N LYS A 101 -1.76 -1.90 -9.30
CA LYS A 101 -1.73 -0.44 -9.41
C LYS A 101 -3.11 0.24 -9.30
N ASN A 102 -4.18 -0.56 -9.39
CA ASN A 102 -5.53 -0.03 -9.18
C ASN A 102 -5.74 0.44 -7.75
N PHE A 103 -5.09 -0.23 -6.77
CA PHE A 103 -5.07 0.24 -5.38
C PHE A 103 -4.22 1.50 -5.28
N LYS A 104 -4.86 2.59 -4.85
CA LYS A 104 -4.20 3.89 -4.72
C LYS A 104 -4.76 4.70 -3.55
N THR A 105 -3.91 5.51 -2.98
CA THR A 105 -4.31 6.49 -1.99
C THR A 105 -5.19 7.59 -2.62
N ALA A 106 -5.88 8.38 -1.82
CA ALA A 106 -6.64 9.53 -2.30
C ALA A 106 -5.75 10.54 -3.08
N LYS A 107 -4.44 10.54 -2.80
CA LYS A 107 -3.44 11.38 -3.47
C LYS A 107 -2.78 10.68 -4.68
N GLY A 108 -3.30 9.51 -5.12
CA GLY A 108 -2.90 8.80 -6.32
C GLY A 108 -1.66 7.90 -6.20
N VAL A 109 -1.03 7.80 -5.01
CA VAL A 109 0.13 6.93 -4.80
C VAL A 109 -0.28 5.46 -4.86
N ASN A 110 0.46 4.65 -5.62
CA ASN A 110 0.24 3.22 -5.85
C ASN A 110 1.58 2.45 -5.94
N ILE A 111 1.54 1.15 -6.24
CA ILE A 111 2.75 0.29 -6.33
C ILE A 111 3.72 0.71 -7.46
N GLU A 112 3.26 1.37 -8.52
CA GLU A 112 4.12 1.84 -9.62
C GLU A 112 4.73 3.23 -9.35
N SER A 113 4.38 3.88 -8.24
CA SER A 113 4.88 5.20 -7.85
C SER A 113 6.38 5.19 -7.59
N SER A 114 6.98 6.36 -7.69
CA SER A 114 8.37 6.61 -7.30
C SER A 114 8.46 7.26 -5.93
N PHE A 115 9.65 7.35 -5.37
CA PHE A 115 9.87 8.00 -4.08
C PHE A 115 9.41 9.47 -4.07
N ILE A 116 9.60 10.21 -5.18
CA ILE A 116 9.14 11.61 -5.26
C ILE A 116 7.61 11.71 -5.21
N ASP A 117 6.89 10.72 -5.77
CA ASP A 117 5.42 10.70 -5.72
C ASP A 117 4.94 10.49 -4.28
N ILE A 118 5.64 9.63 -3.51
CA ILE A 118 5.35 9.42 -2.09
C ILE A 118 5.65 10.69 -1.30
N SER A 119 6.87 11.23 -1.38
CA SER A 119 7.33 12.33 -0.54
C SER A 119 6.64 13.67 -0.82
N LYS A 120 6.11 13.88 -2.03
CA LYS A 120 5.32 15.06 -2.37
C LYS A 120 3.88 14.99 -1.88
N ASN A 121 3.31 13.79 -1.83
CA ASN A 121 1.90 13.58 -1.55
C ASN A 121 1.64 13.19 -0.10
N HIS A 122 2.61 12.59 0.59
CA HIS A 122 2.45 12.07 1.94
C HIS A 122 3.56 12.55 2.86
N LYS A 123 3.20 12.75 4.14
CA LYS A 123 4.18 13.03 5.18
C LYS A 123 4.90 11.74 5.55
N ILE A 124 6.20 11.69 5.26
CA ILE A 124 7.05 10.59 5.70
C ILE A 124 7.24 10.70 7.22
N SER A 125 6.85 9.66 7.95
CA SER A 125 6.94 9.59 9.40
C SER A 125 8.27 9.04 9.88
N ASN A 126 8.80 8.04 9.17
CA ASN A 126 10.09 7.43 9.50
C ASN A 126 10.76 6.85 8.25
N ILE A 127 12.08 6.71 8.31
CA ILE A 127 12.88 5.99 7.30
C ILE A 127 13.78 5.02 8.04
N GLN A 128 13.65 3.72 7.73
CA GLN A 128 14.47 2.67 8.28
C GLN A 128 15.46 2.16 7.23
N ASN A 129 16.73 2.10 7.61
CA ASN A 129 17.80 1.55 6.79
C ASN A 129 17.93 0.05 7.07
N THR A 130 17.89 -0.78 6.01
CA THR A 130 18.14 -2.22 6.10
C THR A 130 19.27 -2.61 5.15
N ILE A 131 19.73 -3.86 5.16
CA ILE A 131 20.88 -4.30 4.35
C ILE A 131 20.69 -3.93 2.86
N ASN A 132 19.57 -4.31 2.24
CA ASN A 132 19.36 -4.15 0.80
C ASN A 132 18.30 -3.10 0.43
N ASN A 133 17.55 -2.60 1.41
CA ASN A 133 16.40 -1.74 1.14
C ASN A 133 16.33 -0.58 2.12
N VAL A 134 15.60 0.43 1.72
CA VAL A 134 15.09 1.48 2.61
C VAL A 134 13.60 1.27 2.78
N ILE A 135 13.11 1.34 4.03
CA ILE A 135 11.69 1.29 4.35
C ILE A 135 11.24 2.70 4.70
N VAL A 136 10.28 3.21 3.95
CA VAL A 136 9.71 4.56 4.12
C VAL A 136 8.31 4.43 4.71
N PHE A 137 8.11 4.92 5.93
CA PHE A 137 6.85 4.84 6.65
C PHE A 137 5.99 6.09 6.42
N VAL A 138 4.68 5.87 6.28
CA VAL A 138 3.65 6.90 6.08
C VAL A 138 2.46 6.57 6.98
N ASP A 139 2.53 6.97 8.25
CA ASP A 139 1.57 6.60 9.30
C ASP A 139 0.17 7.16 9.06
N GLU A 140 0.03 8.21 8.24
CA GLU A 140 -1.29 8.79 7.92
C GLU A 140 -2.20 7.83 7.14
N ILE A 141 -1.64 6.76 6.56
CA ILE A 141 -2.35 5.71 5.81
C ILE A 141 -1.92 4.29 6.22
N ASP A 142 -1.28 4.14 7.38
CA ASP A 142 -0.74 2.86 7.90
C ASP A 142 0.18 2.14 6.89
N ALA A 143 0.87 2.89 6.02
CA ALA A 143 1.64 2.35 4.92
C ALA A 143 3.14 2.37 5.18
N TYR A 144 3.83 1.40 4.57
CA TYR A 144 5.27 1.49 4.38
C TYR A 144 5.68 1.00 2.99
N PHE A 145 6.65 1.70 2.41
CA PHE A 145 7.15 1.45 1.07
C PHE A 145 8.58 0.93 1.16
N ILE A 146 8.83 -0.20 0.51
CA ILE A 146 10.17 -0.78 0.42
C ILE A 146 10.79 -0.34 -0.89
N ILE A 147 11.97 0.30 -0.81
CA ILE A 147 12.74 0.82 -1.94
C ILE A 147 14.11 0.13 -1.94
N ASP A 148 14.56 -0.33 -3.10
CA ASP A 148 15.86 -0.99 -3.26
C ASP A 148 17.00 0.04 -3.21
N LYS A 149 18.06 -0.26 -2.47
CA LYS A 149 19.24 0.63 -2.32
C LYS A 149 20.19 0.61 -3.50
N LYS A 150 20.03 -0.29 -4.47
CA LYS A 150 20.96 -0.45 -5.61
C LYS A 150 21.24 0.83 -6.41
N ASN A 151 20.31 1.79 -6.39
CA ASN A 151 20.45 3.07 -7.09
C ASN A 151 20.84 4.23 -6.15
N MET A 152 21.08 3.95 -4.88
CA MET A 152 21.55 4.93 -3.90
C MET A 152 23.06 5.09 -3.95
N ASP A 153 23.57 6.18 -3.37
CA ASP A 153 25.00 6.41 -3.20
C ASP A 153 25.64 5.19 -2.50
N PHE A 154 26.82 4.79 -2.96
CA PHE A 154 27.58 3.62 -2.45
C PHE A 154 27.72 3.60 -0.93
N LYS A 155 27.86 4.77 -0.30
CA LYS A 155 27.95 4.91 1.17
C LYS A 155 26.72 4.39 1.93
N PHE A 156 25.58 4.21 1.25
CA PHE A 156 24.35 3.64 1.85
C PHE A 156 24.16 2.17 1.50
N GLN A 157 24.88 1.68 0.50
CA GLN A 157 24.82 0.27 0.11
C GLN A 157 25.59 -0.54 1.17
N ASN A 158 25.03 -1.65 1.61
CA ASN A 158 25.64 -2.57 2.57
C ASN A 158 25.85 -2.04 4.02
N GLU A 159 25.46 -0.81 4.34
CA GLU A 159 25.49 -0.28 5.69
C GLU A 159 24.06 -0.16 6.25
N THR A 160 23.84 -0.59 7.51
CA THR A 160 22.55 -0.52 8.20
C THR A 160 22.51 0.57 9.27
N ASP A 161 23.65 0.93 9.84
CA ASP A 161 23.74 1.85 10.98
C ASP A 161 23.68 3.32 10.57
N ARG A 162 23.90 3.60 9.28
CA ARG A 162 23.85 4.96 8.77
C ARG A 162 22.40 5.43 8.67
N LYS A 163 22.08 6.56 9.29
CA LYS A 163 20.80 7.23 9.14
C LYS A 163 20.63 7.69 7.68
N ILE A 164 19.48 7.36 7.09
CA ILE A 164 19.07 7.82 5.77
C ILE A 164 18.02 8.92 5.93
N GLU A 165 18.20 10.02 5.24
CA GLU A 165 17.26 11.14 5.18
C GLU A 165 16.54 11.18 3.82
N ILE A 166 15.45 11.94 3.73
CA ILE A 166 14.65 12.09 2.49
C ILE A 166 15.53 12.48 1.29
N LYS A 167 16.49 13.39 1.50
CA LYS A 167 17.40 13.89 0.46
C LYS A 167 18.38 12.83 -0.10
N ASP A 168 18.61 11.74 0.65
CA ASP A 168 19.55 10.68 0.29
C ASP A 168 18.92 9.64 -0.64
N ILE A 169 17.58 9.60 -0.71
CA ILE A 169 16.85 8.65 -1.57
C ILE A 169 16.63 9.31 -2.93
N PRO A 170 17.14 8.70 -4.04
CA PRO A 170 16.95 9.25 -5.37
C PRO A 170 15.46 9.43 -5.70
N PRO A 171 15.03 10.61 -6.18
CA PRO A 171 13.61 10.92 -6.39
C PRO A 171 12.86 9.92 -7.30
N LYS A 172 13.56 9.35 -8.28
CA LYS A 172 13.00 8.40 -9.25
C LYS A 172 13.07 6.94 -8.79
N SER A 173 13.53 6.67 -7.56
CA SER A 173 13.56 5.30 -7.02
C SER A 173 12.16 4.71 -7.01
N LYS A 174 12.00 3.53 -7.61
CA LYS A 174 10.72 2.85 -7.71
C LYS A 174 10.38 2.10 -6.43
N VAL A 175 9.10 2.07 -6.09
CA VAL A 175 8.57 1.21 -5.05
C VAL A 175 8.78 -0.25 -5.46
N LYS A 176 9.42 -1.03 -4.60
CA LYS A 176 9.61 -2.48 -4.75
C LYS A 176 8.46 -3.25 -4.11
N ARG A 177 7.97 -2.77 -2.97
CA ARG A 177 6.79 -3.29 -2.29
C ARG A 177 6.02 -2.15 -1.65
N PHE A 178 4.71 -2.22 -1.75
CA PHE A 178 3.78 -1.36 -1.05
C PHE A 178 3.03 -2.20 -0.02
N MET A 179 3.19 -1.86 1.23
CA MET A 179 2.69 -2.61 2.37
C MET A 179 1.79 -1.72 3.22
N ILE A 180 0.74 -2.30 3.77
CA ILE A 180 -0.07 -1.71 4.84
C ILE A 180 0.13 -2.58 6.08
N GLY A 181 0.34 -1.96 7.23
CA GLY A 181 0.52 -2.67 8.51
C GLY A 181 -0.49 -2.17 9.52
N TRP A 182 -1.31 -3.08 10.05
CA TRP A 182 -2.31 -2.80 11.07
C TRP A 182 -1.92 -3.47 12.39
N ASN A 183 -1.25 -2.69 13.23
CA ASN A 183 -0.82 -3.13 14.58
C ASN A 183 -1.92 -2.94 15.61
#